data_2e2424f7695d434725ec9c07b2b6a3c5
#
_entry.id   2e2424f7695d434725ec9c07b2b6a3c5
#
_cell.length_a   1.000
_cell.length_b   1.000
_cell.length_c   1.000
_cell.angle_alpha   90.00
_cell.angle_beta   90.00
_cell.angle_gamma   90.00
#
_symmetry.space_group_name_H-M   'P 1'
#
loop_
_entity.id
_entity.type
_entity.pdbx_description
1 polymer ?
#
loop_
_entity_poly.entity_id
_entity_poly.type
_entity_poly.pdbx_seq_one_letter_code
_entity_poly.pdbx_strand_id
1 'polypeptide(L)'
;NVPNNMYFDFELGDEAAAEAALAEAATVVELEVRNNRLVPNAMEPRAAVAEYDPVDEAYTLFTTSQNPHLTRLVIGAFMLSIPESKFRVVAPDVGGGFGSKIYVYPEEAVCTWASKKLQRPIKWTADRSESFLADAHGRDHINKVRMALDANNRITGLRVDSLANIGSYLSAFSVVTPTILPVSYTHLRAHETTCH
;
A
#
# COMPACT_ATOMS: atom_id res chain seq x y z
N ASN A 1 6.47 17.24 -14.65
CA ASN A 1 6.98 16.35 -15.71
C ASN A 1 7.94 15.35 -15.06
N VAL A 2 7.71 14.08 -15.26
CA VAL A 2 8.57 12.99 -14.79
C VAL A 2 9.42 12.55 -15.99
N PRO A 3 10.74 12.78 -15.98
CA PRO A 3 11.61 12.40 -17.10
C PRO A 3 11.50 10.92 -17.40
N ASN A 4 11.35 10.55 -18.68
CA ASN A 4 11.26 9.16 -19.15
C ASN A 4 10.17 8.32 -18.48
N ASN A 5 9.16 8.97 -17.88
CA ASN A 5 8.11 8.30 -17.10
C ASN A 5 8.64 7.46 -15.93
N MET A 6 9.85 7.76 -15.45
CA MET A 6 10.46 7.11 -14.29
C MET A 6 10.37 8.06 -13.08
N TYR A 7 9.56 7.70 -12.10
CA TYR A 7 9.32 8.53 -10.93
C TYR A 7 10.50 8.53 -9.96
N PHE A 8 11.05 7.36 -9.69
CA PHE A 8 12.25 7.18 -8.88
C PHE A 8 12.94 5.87 -9.26
N ASP A 9 14.21 5.78 -8.92
CA ASP A 9 15.00 4.57 -8.91
C ASP A 9 15.39 4.27 -7.48
N PHE A 10 15.29 3.00 -7.08
CA PHE A 10 15.55 2.57 -5.71
C PHE A 10 16.38 1.31 -5.72
N GLU A 11 17.52 1.37 -5.07
CA GLU A 11 18.47 0.27 -4.95
C GLU A 11 18.62 -0.11 -3.48
N LEU A 12 18.67 -1.40 -3.22
CA LEU A 12 18.88 -1.95 -1.89
C LEU A 12 19.71 -3.23 -1.95
N GLY A 13 20.73 -3.30 -1.11
CA GLY A 13 21.65 -4.44 -1.03
C GLY A 13 23.03 -4.09 -1.53
N ASP A 14 23.80 -5.12 -1.89
CA ASP A 14 25.16 -5.00 -2.42
C ASP A 14 25.17 -5.57 -3.85
N GLU A 15 25.06 -4.69 -4.84
CA GLU A 15 25.06 -5.07 -6.25
C GLU A 15 26.38 -5.76 -6.64
N ALA A 16 27.50 -5.26 -6.15
CA ALA A 16 28.81 -5.81 -6.52
C ALA A 16 28.98 -7.25 -5.98
N ALA A 17 28.54 -7.50 -4.74
CA ALA A 17 28.54 -8.83 -4.16
C ALA A 17 27.58 -9.79 -4.89
N ALA A 18 26.40 -9.31 -5.31
CA ALA A 18 25.42 -10.11 -6.05
C ALA A 18 25.97 -10.49 -7.44
N GLU A 19 26.60 -9.55 -8.16
CA GLU A 19 27.20 -9.83 -9.47
C GLU A 19 28.41 -10.75 -9.36
N ALA A 20 29.25 -10.61 -8.34
CA ALA A 20 30.35 -11.53 -8.07
C ALA A 20 29.84 -12.96 -7.82
N ALA A 21 28.80 -13.10 -6.98
CA ALA A 21 28.19 -14.40 -6.71
C ALA A 21 27.59 -15.05 -7.97
N LEU A 22 26.96 -14.23 -8.83
CA LEU A 22 26.43 -14.71 -10.13
C LEU A 22 27.53 -15.14 -11.09
N ALA A 23 28.67 -14.44 -11.11
CA ALA A 23 29.81 -14.80 -11.94
C ALA A 23 30.52 -16.08 -11.50
N GLU A 24 30.55 -16.36 -10.19
CA GLU A 24 31.19 -17.55 -9.58
C GLU A 24 30.24 -18.75 -9.46
N ALA A 25 28.95 -18.58 -9.75
CA ALA A 25 27.95 -19.61 -9.56
C ALA A 25 28.19 -20.87 -10.39
N ALA A 26 27.99 -22.04 -9.78
CA ALA A 26 27.96 -23.31 -10.53
C ALA A 26 26.71 -23.40 -11.41
N THR A 27 25.59 -22.80 -10.97
CA THR A 27 24.34 -22.71 -11.73
C THR A 27 23.71 -21.35 -11.47
N VAL A 28 23.26 -20.70 -12.56
CA VAL A 28 22.41 -19.50 -12.47
C VAL A 28 21.01 -19.83 -12.95
N VAL A 29 20.02 -19.53 -12.11
CA VAL A 29 18.60 -19.64 -12.46
C VAL A 29 18.08 -18.26 -12.75
N GLU A 30 17.43 -18.08 -13.89
CA GLU A 30 16.82 -16.82 -14.31
C GLU A 30 15.32 -16.99 -14.52
N LEU A 31 14.54 -16.01 -14.04
CA LEU A 31 13.09 -16.03 -14.17
C LEU A 31 12.55 -14.59 -14.33
N GLU A 32 11.71 -14.38 -15.34
CA GLU A 32 10.88 -13.18 -15.42
C GLU A 32 9.47 -13.49 -14.92
N VAL A 33 9.04 -12.78 -13.88
CA VAL A 33 7.69 -12.91 -13.30
C VAL A 33 6.91 -11.63 -13.58
N ARG A 34 5.75 -11.78 -14.21
CA ARG A 34 4.79 -10.69 -14.41
C ARG A 34 3.66 -10.83 -13.42
N ASN A 35 3.57 -9.87 -12.52
CA ASN A 35 2.51 -9.80 -11.52
C ASN A 35 1.53 -8.72 -11.97
N ASN A 36 0.49 -9.11 -12.69
CA ASN A 36 -0.45 -8.17 -13.30
C ASN A 36 -1.25 -7.39 -12.25
N ARG A 37 -1.74 -6.21 -12.66
CA ARG A 37 -2.58 -5.35 -11.85
C ARG A 37 -3.86 -6.06 -11.42
N LEU A 38 -4.23 -5.89 -10.14
CA LEU A 38 -5.43 -6.49 -9.56
C LEU A 38 -6.23 -5.44 -8.78
N VAL A 39 -7.54 -5.55 -8.85
CA VAL A 39 -8.47 -4.87 -7.93
C VAL A 39 -8.66 -5.77 -6.71
N PRO A 40 -8.40 -5.32 -5.49
CA PRO A 40 -8.65 -6.09 -4.27
C PRO A 40 -10.14 -6.14 -3.95
N ASN A 41 -10.89 -6.88 -4.64
CA ASN A 41 -12.35 -6.95 -4.61
C ASN A 41 -12.91 -7.48 -3.27
N ALA A 42 -12.82 -6.68 -2.20
CA ALA A 42 -13.40 -7.02 -0.90
C ALA A 42 -14.93 -7.20 -0.99
N MET A 43 -15.48 -8.17 -0.25
CA MET A 43 -16.93 -8.41 -0.21
C MET A 43 -17.70 -7.17 0.23
N GLU A 44 -17.19 -6.47 1.23
CA GLU A 44 -17.69 -5.17 1.67
C GLU A 44 -17.04 -4.05 0.86
N PRO A 45 -17.79 -3.25 0.07
CA PRO A 45 -17.30 -2.00 -0.52
C PRO A 45 -16.89 -0.99 0.54
N ARG A 46 -16.23 0.10 0.13
CA ARG A 46 -15.89 1.19 1.06
C ARG A 46 -17.14 1.91 1.53
N ALA A 47 -17.14 2.31 2.79
CA ALA A 47 -18.21 3.12 3.37
C ALA A 47 -17.64 4.08 4.43
N ALA A 48 -18.29 5.20 4.60
CA ALA A 48 -17.98 6.21 5.60
C ALA A 48 -19.24 6.82 6.18
N VAL A 49 -19.25 7.04 7.50
CA VAL A 49 -20.26 7.84 8.21
C VAL A 49 -19.52 8.84 9.08
N ALA A 50 -19.75 10.12 8.86
CA ALA A 50 -19.11 11.18 9.63
C ALA A 50 -20.16 11.98 10.42
N GLU A 51 -19.82 12.30 11.66
CA GLU A 51 -20.63 13.09 12.58
C GLU A 51 -19.81 14.25 13.13
N TYR A 52 -20.46 15.38 13.36
CA TYR A 52 -19.88 16.54 14.04
C TYR A 52 -20.71 16.90 15.26
N ASP A 53 -20.06 16.99 16.40
CA ASP A 53 -20.65 17.50 17.63
C ASP A 53 -20.34 19.00 17.76
N PRO A 54 -21.37 19.89 17.71
CA PRO A 54 -21.16 21.33 17.81
C PRO A 54 -20.84 21.79 19.24
N VAL A 55 -21.12 20.99 20.27
CA VAL A 55 -20.87 21.34 21.68
C VAL A 55 -19.39 21.14 21.99
N ASP A 56 -18.87 19.98 21.65
CA ASP A 56 -17.47 19.64 21.88
C ASP A 56 -16.56 20.08 20.73
N GLU A 57 -17.12 20.58 19.63
CA GLU A 57 -16.41 20.86 18.37
C GLU A 57 -15.59 19.68 17.89
N ALA A 58 -16.13 18.48 18.01
CA ALA A 58 -15.45 17.24 17.76
C ALA A 58 -16.08 16.47 16.60
N TYR A 59 -15.25 15.67 15.92
CA TYR A 59 -15.70 14.84 14.80
C TYR A 59 -15.55 13.36 15.14
N THR A 60 -16.49 12.56 14.66
CA THR A 60 -16.35 11.11 14.64
C THR A 60 -16.55 10.60 13.21
N LEU A 61 -15.59 9.85 12.71
CA LEU A 61 -15.65 9.19 11.41
C LEU A 61 -15.65 7.67 11.64
N PHE A 62 -16.73 7.01 11.26
CA PHE A 62 -16.78 5.55 11.10
C PHE A 62 -16.45 5.22 9.65
N THR A 63 -15.46 4.37 9.42
CA THR A 63 -15.02 4.03 8.07
C THR A 63 -14.50 2.61 7.97
N THR A 64 -14.61 2.02 6.78
CA THR A 64 -14.08 0.70 6.48
C THR A 64 -12.59 0.78 6.17
N SER A 65 -11.78 1.13 7.17
CA SER A 65 -10.33 1.35 7.02
C SER A 65 -9.50 0.23 7.65
N GLN A 66 -8.38 -0.11 7.02
CA GLN A 66 -7.34 -0.96 7.61
C GLN A 66 -6.38 -0.15 8.49
N ASN A 67 -6.44 1.17 8.45
CA ASN A 67 -5.48 2.05 9.12
C ASN A 67 -6.14 3.31 9.70
N PRO A 68 -6.98 3.19 10.74
CA PRO A 68 -7.73 4.31 11.31
C PRO A 68 -6.84 5.41 11.88
N HIS A 69 -5.65 5.08 12.39
CA HIS A 69 -4.71 6.07 12.90
C HIS A 69 -4.15 6.98 11.80
N LEU A 70 -3.79 6.39 10.67
CA LEU A 70 -3.33 7.16 9.53
C LEU A 70 -4.47 7.99 8.91
N THR A 71 -5.66 7.42 8.80
CA THR A 71 -6.86 8.13 8.35
C THR A 71 -7.11 9.37 9.22
N ARG A 72 -6.99 9.23 10.55
CA ARG A 72 -7.10 10.34 11.48
C ARG A 72 -6.05 11.41 11.24
N LEU A 73 -4.78 11.00 11.08
CA LEU A 73 -3.68 11.93 10.84
C LEU A 73 -3.86 12.68 9.51
N VAL A 74 -4.11 11.95 8.43
CA VAL A 74 -4.19 12.55 7.08
C VAL A 74 -5.40 13.47 6.96
N ILE A 75 -6.58 13.01 7.30
CA ILE A 75 -7.81 13.83 7.20
C ILE A 75 -7.77 14.97 8.22
N GLY A 76 -7.41 14.67 9.47
CA GLY A 76 -7.40 15.68 10.53
C GLY A 76 -6.32 16.74 10.30
N ALA A 77 -5.05 16.35 10.32
CA ALA A 77 -3.96 17.32 10.31
C ALA A 77 -3.71 17.94 8.93
N PHE A 78 -3.72 17.12 7.85
CA PHE A 78 -3.27 17.60 6.54
C PHE A 78 -4.40 18.09 5.64
N MET A 79 -5.61 17.54 5.74
CA MET A 79 -6.70 17.91 4.83
C MET A 79 -7.65 18.95 5.43
N LEU A 80 -8.07 18.80 6.69
CA LEU A 80 -9.12 19.61 7.29
C LEU A 80 -8.63 20.50 8.44
N SER A 81 -7.36 20.42 8.83
CA SER A 81 -6.77 21.16 9.94
C SER A 81 -7.54 21.00 11.26
N ILE A 82 -8.00 19.78 11.53
CA ILE A 82 -8.67 19.41 12.77
C ILE A 82 -7.62 18.89 13.76
N PRO A 83 -7.57 19.40 15.00
CA PRO A 83 -6.70 18.84 16.02
C PRO A 83 -7.01 17.37 16.27
N GLU A 84 -5.99 16.52 16.43
CA GLU A 84 -6.17 15.08 16.64
C GLU A 84 -7.05 14.75 17.86
N SER A 85 -7.00 15.59 18.90
CA SER A 85 -7.85 15.47 20.11
C SER A 85 -9.34 15.68 19.84
N LYS A 86 -9.68 16.32 18.72
CA LYS A 86 -11.04 16.62 18.28
C LYS A 86 -11.52 15.73 17.14
N PHE A 87 -10.72 14.73 16.73
CA PHE A 87 -11.08 13.84 15.64
C PHE A 87 -10.89 12.37 16.05
N ARG A 88 -11.99 11.66 16.12
CA ARG A 88 -12.03 10.21 16.38
C ARG A 88 -12.32 9.48 15.07
N VAL A 89 -11.49 8.50 14.74
CA VAL A 89 -11.72 7.58 13.62
C VAL A 89 -11.94 6.18 14.18
N VAL A 90 -13.03 5.54 13.76
CA VAL A 90 -13.45 4.22 14.22
C VAL A 90 -13.54 3.31 12.98
N ALA A 91 -12.76 2.24 12.99
CA ALA A 91 -12.93 1.13 12.06
C ALA A 91 -13.63 -0.01 12.82
N PRO A 92 -14.93 -0.26 12.57
CA PRO A 92 -15.64 -1.40 13.12
C PRO A 92 -15.18 -2.71 12.45
N ASP A 93 -15.95 -3.78 12.56
CA ASP A 93 -15.69 -5.00 11.83
C ASP A 93 -15.70 -4.72 10.32
N VAL A 94 -14.54 -4.89 9.67
CA VAL A 94 -14.33 -4.57 8.26
C VAL A 94 -14.40 -5.85 7.43
N GLY A 95 -15.27 -5.87 6.43
CA GLY A 95 -15.54 -7.01 5.55
C GLY A 95 -14.50 -7.22 4.44
N GLY A 96 -13.22 -7.17 4.82
CA GLY A 96 -12.06 -7.32 3.93
C GLY A 96 -11.53 -5.98 3.43
N GLY A 97 -10.21 -5.93 3.17
CA GLY A 97 -9.54 -4.74 2.67
C GLY A 97 -8.47 -5.08 1.64
N PHE A 98 -7.64 -6.10 1.91
CA PHE A 98 -6.61 -6.64 1.01
C PHE A 98 -5.66 -5.57 0.47
N GLY A 99 -5.40 -4.52 1.27
CA GLY A 99 -4.54 -3.40 0.93
C GLY A 99 -5.25 -2.18 0.34
N SER A 100 -6.43 -2.32 -0.29
CA SER A 100 -7.14 -1.16 -0.84
C SER A 100 -7.68 -0.21 0.22
N LYS A 101 -8.06 -0.71 1.39
CA LYS A 101 -8.58 0.09 2.50
C LYS A 101 -7.48 0.65 3.45
N ILE A 102 -6.21 0.56 3.04
CA ILE A 102 -5.09 1.26 3.74
C ILE A 102 -5.06 2.74 3.35
N TYR A 103 -5.42 3.04 2.11
CA TYR A 103 -5.40 4.40 1.58
C TYR A 103 -6.49 5.27 2.22
N VAL A 104 -6.26 6.58 2.25
CA VAL A 104 -7.25 7.57 2.62
C VAL A 104 -7.90 8.09 1.34
N TYR A 105 -9.21 8.05 1.29
CA TYR A 105 -9.97 8.39 0.10
C TYR A 105 -10.71 9.73 0.26
N PRO A 106 -10.95 10.44 -0.86
CA PRO A 106 -11.63 11.73 -0.82
C PRO A 106 -13.01 11.69 -0.15
N GLU A 107 -13.74 10.61 -0.30
CA GLU A 107 -15.10 10.46 0.24
C GLU A 107 -15.13 10.52 1.76
N GLU A 108 -14.11 9.99 2.42
CA GLU A 108 -13.98 10.05 3.88
C GLU A 108 -13.78 11.50 4.36
N ALA A 109 -12.93 12.25 3.66
CA ALA A 109 -12.69 13.66 3.97
C ALA A 109 -13.93 14.53 3.66
N VAL A 110 -14.61 14.28 2.54
CA VAL A 110 -15.83 15.00 2.14
C VAL A 110 -16.95 14.73 3.15
N CYS A 111 -17.18 13.49 3.57
CA CYS A 111 -18.17 13.17 4.62
C CYS A 111 -17.85 13.92 5.92
N THR A 112 -16.58 13.91 6.35
CA THR A 112 -16.14 14.60 7.57
C THR A 112 -16.35 16.11 7.47
N TRP A 113 -15.95 16.75 6.39
CA TRP A 113 -16.15 18.16 6.16
C TRP A 113 -17.64 18.54 6.09
N ALA A 114 -18.44 17.76 5.36
CA ALA A 114 -19.86 18.03 5.14
C ALA A 114 -20.66 17.87 6.43
N SER A 115 -20.27 16.98 7.37
CA SER A 115 -20.97 16.79 8.62
C SER A 115 -21.01 18.06 9.47
N LYS A 116 -19.89 18.81 9.53
CA LYS A 116 -19.85 20.13 10.17
C LYS A 116 -20.65 21.17 9.40
N LYS A 117 -20.47 21.22 8.09
CA LYS A 117 -21.13 22.24 7.26
C LYS A 117 -22.67 22.12 7.29
N LEU A 118 -23.17 20.90 7.31
CA LEU A 118 -24.62 20.62 7.29
C LEU A 118 -25.23 20.40 8.67
N GLN A 119 -24.40 20.34 9.72
CA GLN A 119 -24.79 20.08 11.11
C GLN A 119 -25.64 18.81 11.26
N ARG A 120 -25.24 17.75 10.57
CA ARG A 120 -25.90 16.43 10.59
C ARG A 120 -24.94 15.32 10.19
N PRO A 121 -25.19 14.08 10.59
CA PRO A 121 -24.43 12.93 10.11
C PRO A 121 -24.51 12.79 8.59
N ILE A 122 -23.37 12.49 7.97
CA ILE A 122 -23.24 12.26 6.53
C ILE A 122 -22.77 10.83 6.31
N LYS A 123 -23.51 10.10 5.50
CA LYS A 123 -23.16 8.73 5.08
C LYS A 123 -22.88 8.66 3.60
N TRP A 124 -21.84 7.93 3.26
CA TRP A 124 -21.54 7.49 1.91
C TRP A 124 -21.25 5.99 1.89
N THR A 125 -21.62 5.31 0.83
CA THR A 125 -21.32 3.90 0.61
C THR A 125 -21.07 3.69 -0.88
N ALA A 126 -19.92 3.15 -1.24
CA ALA A 126 -19.61 2.80 -2.61
C ALA A 126 -20.52 1.66 -3.11
N ASP A 127 -20.90 1.72 -4.36
CA ASP A 127 -21.36 0.54 -5.06
C ASP A 127 -20.18 -0.30 -5.61
N ARG A 128 -20.47 -1.48 -6.14
CA ARG A 128 -19.42 -2.35 -6.65
C ARG A 128 -18.73 -1.79 -7.89
N SER A 129 -19.47 -1.16 -8.78
CA SER A 129 -18.92 -0.55 -9.99
C SER A 129 -18.02 0.63 -9.66
N GLU A 130 -18.42 1.45 -8.68
CA GLU A 130 -17.61 2.55 -8.16
C GLU A 130 -16.32 2.04 -7.52
N SER A 131 -16.36 0.95 -6.74
CA SER A 131 -15.17 0.33 -6.17
C SER A 131 -14.18 -0.14 -7.24
N PHE A 132 -14.64 -0.72 -8.34
CA PHE A 132 -13.76 -1.10 -9.44
C PHE A 132 -13.06 0.08 -10.11
N LEU A 133 -13.69 1.25 -10.13
CA LEU A 133 -13.15 2.44 -10.77
C LEU A 133 -12.27 3.28 -9.84
N ALA A 134 -12.62 3.35 -8.56
CA ALA A 134 -12.06 4.31 -7.61
C ALA A 134 -11.11 3.70 -6.58
N ASP A 135 -11.20 2.40 -6.27
CA ASP A 135 -10.33 1.78 -5.28
C ASP A 135 -8.89 1.65 -5.79
N ALA A 136 -7.94 1.79 -4.88
CA ALA A 136 -6.53 1.60 -5.20
C ALA A 136 -6.28 0.16 -5.64
N HIS A 137 -5.68 0.01 -6.81
CA HIS A 137 -5.26 -1.29 -7.33
C HIS A 137 -3.92 -1.70 -6.72
N GLY A 138 -3.68 -3.01 -6.68
CA GLY A 138 -2.41 -3.58 -6.24
C GLY A 138 -1.60 -4.18 -7.39
N ARG A 139 -0.34 -4.50 -7.10
CA ARG A 139 0.58 -5.26 -7.97
C ARG A 139 1.05 -4.47 -9.20
N ASP A 140 1.02 -5.06 -10.40
CA ASP A 140 1.50 -4.49 -11.65
C ASP A 140 3.03 -4.31 -11.70
N HIS A 141 3.73 -5.41 -11.43
CA HIS A 141 5.18 -5.46 -11.42
C HIS A 141 5.70 -6.48 -12.43
N ILE A 142 6.83 -6.16 -13.06
CA ILE A 142 7.64 -7.09 -13.83
C ILE A 142 8.94 -7.26 -13.06
N ASN A 143 9.23 -8.48 -12.62
CA ASN A 143 10.41 -8.79 -11.85
C ASN A 143 11.31 -9.75 -12.64
N LYS A 144 12.56 -9.35 -12.89
CA LYS A 144 13.60 -10.21 -13.42
C LYS A 144 14.46 -10.68 -12.26
N VAL A 145 14.47 -11.96 -12.02
CA VAL A 145 15.18 -12.59 -10.91
C VAL A 145 16.33 -13.42 -11.45
N ARG A 146 17.53 -13.23 -10.91
CA ARG A 146 18.71 -14.05 -11.16
C ARG A 146 19.20 -14.60 -9.81
N MET A 147 19.32 -15.92 -9.72
CA MET A 147 19.74 -16.60 -8.49
C MET A 147 20.99 -17.43 -8.76
N ALA A 148 22.04 -17.17 -7.98
CA ALA A 148 23.29 -17.90 -8.02
C ALA A 148 23.24 -19.08 -7.05
N LEU A 149 23.64 -20.26 -7.53
CA LEU A 149 23.76 -21.49 -6.75
C LEU A 149 25.18 -22.04 -6.83
N ASP A 150 25.70 -22.53 -5.70
CA ASP A 150 26.95 -23.28 -5.66
C ASP A 150 26.78 -24.74 -6.14
N ALA A 151 27.87 -25.50 -6.18
CA ALA A 151 27.88 -26.90 -6.60
C ALA A 151 27.02 -27.84 -5.69
N ASN A 152 26.64 -27.38 -4.50
CA ASN A 152 25.80 -28.10 -3.55
C ASN A 152 24.33 -27.59 -3.58
N ASN A 153 23.98 -26.78 -4.58
CA ASN A 153 22.67 -26.11 -4.71
C ASN A 153 22.31 -25.15 -3.57
N ARG A 154 23.29 -24.57 -2.91
CA ARG A 154 23.07 -23.51 -1.91
C ARG A 154 23.00 -22.17 -2.62
N ILE A 155 22.05 -21.32 -2.23
CA ILE A 155 21.92 -19.96 -2.74
C ILE A 155 23.09 -19.13 -2.25
N THR A 156 23.88 -18.57 -3.15
CA THR A 156 25.04 -17.71 -2.88
C THR A 156 24.78 -16.25 -3.20
N GLY A 157 23.83 -15.96 -4.10
CA GLY A 157 23.46 -14.60 -4.46
C GLY A 157 22.07 -14.53 -5.09
N LEU A 158 21.43 -13.38 -4.93
CA LEU A 158 20.13 -13.06 -5.53
C LEU A 158 20.15 -11.64 -6.06
N ARG A 159 19.82 -11.46 -7.32
CA ARG A 159 19.55 -10.16 -7.93
C ARG A 159 18.11 -10.09 -8.42
N VAL A 160 17.42 -9.02 -8.10
CA VAL A 160 16.05 -8.77 -8.54
C VAL A 160 15.94 -7.37 -9.13
N ASP A 161 15.65 -7.28 -10.42
CA ASP A 161 15.35 -6.03 -11.10
C ASP A 161 13.84 -5.93 -11.28
N SER A 162 13.22 -4.93 -10.63
CA SER A 162 11.77 -4.76 -10.59
C SER A 162 11.33 -3.49 -11.30
N LEU A 163 10.41 -3.62 -12.24
CA LEU A 163 9.71 -2.50 -12.84
C LEU A 163 8.28 -2.46 -12.28
N ALA A 164 7.96 -1.41 -11.50
CA ALA A 164 6.66 -1.23 -10.87
C ALA A 164 5.88 -0.12 -11.56
N ASN A 165 4.64 -0.41 -11.98
CA ASN A 165 3.73 0.58 -12.51
C ASN A 165 2.93 1.22 -11.37
N ILE A 166 3.27 2.46 -11.03
CA ILE A 166 2.64 3.21 -9.93
C ILE A 166 1.25 3.73 -10.33
N GLY A 167 0.95 3.81 -11.62
CA GLY A 167 -0.29 4.36 -12.13
C GLY A 167 -0.21 5.86 -12.41
N SER A 168 -1.38 6.48 -12.64
CA SER A 168 -1.47 7.89 -13.04
C SER A 168 -1.23 8.87 -11.91
N TYR A 169 -1.51 8.47 -10.67
CA TYR A 169 -1.45 9.34 -9.50
C TYR A 169 -0.60 8.70 -8.40
N LEU A 170 0.28 9.51 -7.83
CA LEU A 170 1.08 9.10 -6.70
C LEU A 170 0.27 9.21 -5.42
N SER A 171 0.09 8.10 -4.72
CA SER A 171 -0.45 8.09 -3.36
C SER A 171 0.67 7.96 -2.33
N ALA A 172 0.37 8.23 -1.07
CA ALA A 172 1.34 8.10 0.02
C ALA A 172 1.93 6.67 0.15
N PHE A 173 1.24 5.65 -0.33
CA PHE A 173 1.67 4.24 -0.24
C PHE A 173 2.11 3.63 -1.57
N SER A 174 1.97 4.33 -2.69
CA SER A 174 2.32 3.79 -4.02
C SER A 174 3.79 3.33 -4.10
N VAL A 175 4.69 4.04 -3.41
CA VAL A 175 6.12 3.74 -3.42
C VAL A 175 6.55 2.70 -2.39
N VAL A 176 5.78 2.51 -1.32
CA VAL A 176 6.13 1.60 -0.22
C VAL A 176 6.07 0.15 -0.65
N THR A 177 5.07 -0.22 -1.45
CA THR A 177 4.85 -1.58 -1.90
C THR A 177 6.01 -2.12 -2.74
N PRO A 178 6.52 -1.41 -3.76
CA PRO A 178 7.65 -1.92 -4.56
C PRO A 178 9.02 -1.78 -3.88
N THR A 179 9.15 -1.03 -2.80
CA THR A 179 10.44 -0.76 -2.15
C THR A 179 10.63 -1.51 -0.84
N ILE A 180 9.89 -1.15 0.20
CA ILE A 180 10.11 -1.63 1.57
C ILE A 180 9.52 -3.01 1.81
N LEU A 181 8.32 -3.29 1.28
CA LEU A 181 7.64 -4.56 1.54
C LEU A 181 8.35 -5.80 0.97
N PRO A 182 8.91 -5.80 -0.26
CA PRO A 182 9.64 -6.95 -0.77
C PRO A 182 10.85 -7.32 0.08
N VAL A 183 11.55 -6.33 0.62
CA VAL A 183 12.75 -6.53 1.44
C VAL A 183 12.41 -7.13 2.78
N SER A 184 11.38 -6.62 3.45
CA SER A 184 10.92 -7.19 4.73
C SER A 184 10.51 -8.65 4.58
N TYR A 185 9.89 -9.01 3.47
CA TYR A 185 9.44 -10.37 3.20
C TYR A 185 10.60 -11.34 2.91
N THR A 186 11.60 -10.91 2.15
CA THR A 186 12.78 -11.73 1.87
C THR A 186 13.64 -11.96 3.11
N HIS A 187 13.77 -10.98 4.00
CA HIS A 187 14.47 -11.13 5.27
C HIS A 187 13.78 -12.10 6.22
N LEU A 188 12.47 -12.06 6.33
CA LEU A 188 11.69 -12.98 7.17
C LEU A 188 11.84 -14.43 6.69
N ARG A 189 11.84 -14.69 5.38
CA ARG A 189 12.06 -16.04 4.84
C ARG A 189 13.49 -16.56 4.98
N ALA A 190 14.48 -15.69 4.91
CA ALA A 190 15.86 -16.12 5.16
C ALA A 190 16.06 -16.64 6.60
N HIS A 191 15.30 -16.15 7.57
CA HIS A 191 15.30 -16.65 8.93
C HIS A 191 14.54 -17.98 9.09
N GLU A 192 13.52 -18.24 8.31
CA GLU A 192 12.76 -19.50 8.37
C GLU A 192 13.53 -20.68 7.76
N THR A 193 14.47 -20.45 6.86
CA THR A 193 15.26 -21.50 6.22
C THR A 193 16.49 -21.93 7.03
N THR A 194 16.83 -21.24 8.10
CA THR A 194 17.96 -21.60 8.99
C THR A 194 17.57 -22.45 10.20
N CYS A 195 16.32 -22.83 10.33
CA CYS A 195 15.78 -23.63 11.44
C CYS A 195 15.47 -25.08 11.06
N HIS A 196 16.21 -25.68 10.11
CA HIS A 196 16.11 -27.12 9.80
C HIS A 196 17.48 -27.76 9.69
#